data_360a4e4cd259577fc3cd41a431c088d5
#
_entry.id   360a4e4cd259577fc3cd41a431c088d5
#
_cell.length_a   1.000
_cell.length_b   1.000
_cell.length_c   1.000
_cell.angle_alpha   90.00
_cell.angle_beta   90.00
_cell.angle_gamma   90.00
#
_symmetry.space_group_name_H-M   'P 1'
#
loop_
_entity.id
_entity.type
_entity.pdbx_description
1 polymer ?
#
loop_
_entity_poly.entity_id
_entity_poly.type
_entity_poly.pdbx_seq_one_letter_code
_entity_poly.pdbx_strand_id
1 'polypeptide(L)'
;MSQMAHQMAHSLSDLVHVLNDGIGFYDEASRRAGNHVYTDVFARMHHLKSAIVSDLNTEITLQGERPTINGTWLGDMRITYANLLIDMSEHPDHAYISQVEAQEDRVLGAFKNAIVSDKSERVRELARLYLPEVQRMHDEIKALKNLSSLESIKN
;
A
#
# COMPACT_ATOMS: atom_id res chain seq x y z
N MET A 1 23.44 20.83 3.39
CA MET A 1 23.18 19.67 4.28
C MET A 1 21.71 19.58 4.63
N SER A 2 21.12 20.59 5.28
CA SER A 2 19.71 20.55 5.67
C SER A 2 18.75 20.43 4.48
N GLN A 3 19.08 21.03 3.34
CA GLN A 3 18.24 20.96 2.14
C GLN A 3 18.23 19.55 1.53
N MET A 4 19.37 18.87 1.49
CA MET A 4 19.43 17.46 1.04
C MET A 4 18.68 16.54 1.98
N ALA A 5 18.83 16.73 3.29
CA ALA A 5 18.11 15.95 4.30
C ALA A 5 16.60 16.16 4.17
N HIS A 6 16.18 17.41 3.95
CA HIS A 6 14.77 17.75 3.77
C HIS A 6 14.20 17.09 2.50
N GLN A 7 14.93 17.15 1.38
CA GLN A 7 14.50 16.52 0.13
C GLN A 7 14.40 14.99 0.27
N MET A 8 15.37 14.38 0.95
CA MET A 8 15.37 12.95 1.23
C MET A 8 14.14 12.57 2.06
N ALA A 9 13.88 13.31 3.14
CA ALA A 9 12.74 13.07 4.01
C ALA A 9 11.42 13.24 3.26
N HIS A 10 11.34 14.23 2.36
CA HIS A 10 10.15 14.47 1.53
C HIS A 10 9.90 13.29 0.58
N SER A 11 10.92 12.79 -0.10
CA SER A 11 10.80 11.63 -0.99
C SER A 11 10.37 10.38 -0.23
N LEU A 12 10.95 10.13 0.95
CA LEU A 12 10.55 9.00 1.81
C LEU A 12 9.12 9.17 2.29
N SER A 13 8.73 10.40 2.63
CA SER A 13 7.38 10.71 3.07
C SER A 13 6.35 10.39 1.97
N ASP A 14 6.67 10.66 0.71
CA ASP A 14 5.79 10.32 -0.42
C ASP A 14 5.54 8.80 -0.49
N LEU A 15 6.59 7.99 -0.30
CA LEU A 15 6.46 6.53 -0.26
C LEU A 15 5.60 6.09 0.93
N VAL A 16 5.80 6.71 2.09
CA VAL A 16 5.00 6.40 3.30
C VAL A 16 3.53 6.75 3.08
N HIS A 17 3.24 7.90 2.45
CA HIS A 17 1.85 8.29 2.14
C HIS A 17 1.14 7.24 1.29
N VAL A 18 1.80 6.75 0.24
CA VAL A 18 1.21 5.72 -0.65
C VAL A 18 1.02 4.40 0.10
N LEU A 19 1.99 4.02 0.94
CA LEU A 19 1.86 2.84 1.80
C LEU A 19 0.70 2.98 2.77
N ASN A 20 0.54 4.14 3.39
CA ASN A 20 -0.55 4.41 4.33
C ASN A 20 -1.91 4.35 3.65
N ASP A 21 -2.03 4.79 2.40
CA ASP A 21 -3.25 4.60 1.60
C ASP A 21 -3.60 3.11 1.50
N GLY A 22 -2.61 2.28 1.19
CA GLY A 22 -2.78 0.82 1.12
C GLY A 22 -3.18 0.22 2.46
N ILE A 23 -2.54 0.66 3.54
CA ILE A 23 -2.86 0.21 4.91
C ILE A 23 -4.33 0.51 5.22
N GLY A 24 -4.82 1.70 4.84
CA GLY A 24 -6.23 2.06 5.02
C GLY A 24 -7.19 1.12 4.29
N PHE A 25 -6.88 0.75 3.05
CA PHE A 25 -7.68 -0.22 2.30
C PHE A 25 -7.69 -1.60 2.95
N TYR A 26 -6.52 -2.08 3.41
CA TYR A 26 -6.43 -3.38 4.08
C TYR A 26 -7.16 -3.40 5.42
N ASP A 27 -7.08 -2.30 6.16
CA ASP A 27 -7.78 -2.17 7.43
C ASP A 27 -9.30 -2.33 7.24
N GLU A 28 -9.87 -1.63 6.26
CA GLU A 28 -11.29 -1.75 5.93
C GLU A 28 -11.63 -3.16 5.44
N ALA A 29 -10.82 -3.70 4.52
CA ALA A 29 -11.07 -5.01 3.94
C ALA A 29 -10.98 -6.13 4.98
N SER A 30 -10.02 -6.06 5.90
CA SER A 30 -9.86 -7.07 6.95
C SER A 30 -11.04 -7.10 7.93
N ARG A 31 -11.71 -5.96 8.12
CA ARG A 31 -12.87 -5.87 9.02
C ARG A 31 -14.18 -6.22 8.34
N ARG A 32 -14.30 -6.02 7.02
CA ARG A 32 -15.58 -6.06 6.30
C ARG A 32 -15.74 -7.24 5.35
N ALA A 33 -14.66 -7.88 4.92
CA ALA A 33 -14.74 -9.04 4.03
C ALA A 33 -15.35 -10.24 4.78
N GLY A 34 -16.14 -11.03 4.09
CA GLY A 34 -16.86 -12.17 4.69
C GLY A 34 -16.03 -13.44 4.76
N ASN A 35 -15.08 -13.63 3.84
CA ASN A 35 -14.28 -14.85 3.76
C ASN A 35 -13.04 -14.74 4.67
N HIS A 36 -12.90 -15.69 5.60
CA HIS A 36 -11.81 -15.70 6.57
C HIS A 36 -10.42 -15.82 5.92
N VAL A 37 -10.31 -16.55 4.82
CA VAL A 37 -9.05 -16.67 4.09
C VAL A 37 -8.60 -15.28 3.59
N TYR A 38 -9.55 -14.52 3.09
CA TYR A 38 -9.27 -13.16 2.58
C TYR A 38 -8.94 -12.20 3.72
N THR A 39 -9.69 -12.22 4.81
CA THR A 39 -9.41 -11.35 5.95
C THR A 39 -8.06 -11.63 6.57
N ASP A 40 -7.63 -12.89 6.61
CA ASP A 40 -6.30 -13.27 7.13
C ASP A 40 -5.20 -12.73 6.23
N VAL A 41 -5.35 -12.83 4.91
CA VAL A 41 -4.39 -12.26 3.95
C VAL A 41 -4.31 -10.73 4.12
N PHE A 42 -5.46 -10.06 4.21
CA PHE A 42 -5.51 -8.61 4.36
C PHE A 42 -4.85 -8.15 5.68
N ALA A 43 -5.09 -8.87 6.77
CA ALA A 43 -4.47 -8.57 8.06
C ALA A 43 -2.93 -8.72 8.00
N ARG A 44 -2.45 -9.76 7.33
CA ARG A 44 -1.02 -9.99 7.14
C ARG A 44 -0.38 -8.89 6.28
N MET A 45 -1.05 -8.49 5.20
CA MET A 45 -0.58 -7.39 4.33
C MET A 45 -0.53 -6.07 5.08
N HIS A 46 -1.54 -5.78 5.90
CA HIS A 46 -1.57 -4.61 6.77
C HIS A 46 -0.33 -4.59 7.67
N HIS A 47 -0.03 -5.71 8.30
CA HIS A 47 1.12 -5.85 9.20
C HIS A 47 2.46 -5.63 8.47
N LEU A 48 2.63 -6.27 7.32
CA LEU A 48 3.86 -6.16 6.52
C LEU A 48 4.10 -4.72 6.04
N LYS A 49 3.06 -4.07 5.55
CA LYS A 49 3.16 -2.65 5.11
C LYS A 49 3.46 -1.72 6.27
N SER A 50 2.87 -1.97 7.44
CA SER A 50 3.12 -1.17 8.63
C SER A 50 4.59 -1.27 9.06
N ALA A 51 5.22 -2.44 8.90
CA ALA A 51 6.64 -2.61 9.19
C ALA A 51 7.51 -1.78 8.24
N ILE A 52 7.19 -1.73 6.95
CA ILE A 52 7.91 -0.90 5.99
C ILE A 52 7.75 0.58 6.33
N VAL A 53 6.54 1.01 6.65
CA VAL A 53 6.27 2.40 7.06
C VAL A 53 7.10 2.77 8.29
N SER A 54 7.17 1.88 9.28
CA SER A 54 7.98 2.10 10.48
C SER A 54 9.45 2.30 10.14
N ASP A 55 10.00 1.47 9.25
CA ASP A 55 11.40 1.58 8.84
C ASP A 55 11.67 2.87 8.08
N LEU A 56 10.79 3.26 7.15
CA LEU A 56 10.94 4.52 6.40
C LEU A 56 10.79 5.73 7.31
N ASN A 57 9.90 5.68 8.28
CA ASN A 57 9.74 6.75 9.26
C ASN A 57 10.96 6.89 10.17
N THR A 58 11.64 5.78 10.47
CA THR A 58 12.91 5.83 11.20
C THR A 58 13.95 6.62 10.41
N GLU A 59 14.05 6.37 9.10
CA GLU A 59 14.96 7.13 8.23
C GLU A 59 14.58 8.62 8.18
N ILE A 60 13.28 8.93 8.09
CA ILE A 60 12.80 10.33 8.09
C ILE A 60 13.22 11.03 9.40
N THR A 61 13.04 10.35 10.51
CA THR A 61 13.41 10.89 11.85
C THR A 61 14.91 11.12 11.94
N LEU A 62 15.73 10.23 11.36
CA LEU A 62 17.18 10.39 11.33
C LEU A 62 17.61 11.62 10.53
N GLN A 63 16.79 12.11 9.62
CA GLN A 63 17.03 13.35 8.88
C GLN A 63 16.55 14.60 9.63
N GLY A 64 16.06 14.44 10.86
CA GLY A 64 15.56 15.55 11.67
C GLY A 64 14.14 15.99 11.32
N GLU A 65 13.42 15.20 10.54
CA GLU A 65 12.04 15.50 10.15
C GLU A 65 11.05 14.65 10.95
N ARG A 66 9.79 15.07 10.95
CA ARG A 66 8.74 14.35 11.68
C ARG A 66 8.30 13.10 10.90
N PRO A 67 7.98 11.99 11.60
CA PRO A 67 7.41 10.82 10.95
C PRO A 67 6.13 11.17 10.19
N THR A 68 5.89 10.46 9.10
CA THR A 68 4.69 10.62 8.27
C THR A 68 3.63 9.63 8.78
N ILE A 69 2.49 10.16 9.22
CA ILE A 69 1.43 9.33 9.83
C ILE A 69 0.17 9.23 8.98
N ASN A 70 0.06 10.02 7.91
CA ASN A 70 -1.13 10.08 7.09
C ASN A 70 -0.90 9.47 5.72
N GLY A 71 -2.00 8.99 5.09
CA GLY A 71 -2.04 8.72 3.67
C GLY A 71 -2.28 10.01 2.88
N THR A 72 -2.61 9.87 1.61
CA THR A 72 -2.96 11.00 0.77
C THR A 72 -4.45 11.34 0.94
N TRP A 73 -4.80 12.61 0.72
CA TRP A 73 -6.20 13.03 0.70
C TRP A 73 -6.98 12.27 -0.38
N LEU A 74 -6.37 12.07 -1.56
CA LEU A 74 -6.97 11.29 -2.64
C LEU A 74 -7.17 9.83 -2.23
N GLY A 75 -6.25 9.28 -1.42
CA GLY A 75 -6.38 7.92 -0.88
C GLY A 75 -7.63 7.79 -0.01
N ASP A 76 -7.87 8.74 0.88
CA ASP A 76 -9.07 8.75 1.72
C ASP A 76 -10.35 8.82 0.88
N MET A 77 -10.36 9.64 -0.15
CA MET A 77 -11.49 9.72 -1.08
C MET A 77 -11.70 8.42 -1.85
N ARG A 78 -10.62 7.75 -2.26
CA ARG A 78 -10.70 6.46 -2.96
C ARG A 78 -11.31 5.39 -2.06
N ILE A 79 -10.93 5.35 -0.79
CA ILE A 79 -11.49 4.40 0.18
C ILE A 79 -12.98 4.64 0.35
N THR A 80 -13.39 5.89 0.52
CA THR A 80 -14.81 6.25 0.68
C THR A 80 -15.62 5.83 -0.55
N TYR A 81 -15.12 6.15 -1.75
CA TYR A 81 -15.78 5.79 -3.00
C TYR A 81 -15.83 4.26 -3.18
N ALA A 82 -14.72 3.58 -2.89
CA ALA A 82 -14.64 2.13 -2.99
C ALA A 82 -15.65 1.45 -2.05
N ASN A 83 -15.78 1.93 -0.81
CA ASN A 83 -16.74 1.38 0.14
C ASN A 83 -18.17 1.52 -0.37
N LEU A 84 -18.49 2.64 -0.99
CA LEU A 84 -19.81 2.85 -1.59
C LEU A 84 -20.08 1.84 -2.72
N LEU A 85 -19.11 1.63 -3.62
CA LEU A 85 -19.24 0.65 -4.70
C LEU A 85 -19.35 -0.77 -4.18
N ILE A 86 -18.59 -1.10 -3.14
CA ILE A 86 -18.60 -2.43 -2.54
C ILE A 86 -19.96 -2.72 -1.90
N ASP A 87 -20.54 -1.74 -1.22
CA ASP A 87 -21.86 -1.88 -0.58
C ASP A 87 -22.96 -2.18 -1.62
N MET A 88 -22.74 -1.78 -2.87
CA MET A 88 -23.67 -2.03 -3.98
C MET A 88 -23.33 -3.29 -4.78
N SER A 89 -22.24 -3.99 -4.45
CA SER A 89 -21.76 -5.14 -5.21
C SER A 89 -22.47 -6.43 -4.81
N GLU A 90 -22.71 -7.31 -5.82
CA GLU A 90 -23.19 -8.67 -5.58
C GLU A 90 -22.07 -9.59 -5.05
N HIS A 91 -20.79 -9.19 -5.23
CA HIS A 91 -19.61 -9.95 -4.81
C HIS A 91 -18.68 -9.04 -4.02
N PRO A 92 -19.04 -8.69 -2.75
CA PRO A 92 -18.26 -7.72 -1.97
C PRO A 92 -16.81 -8.12 -1.74
N ASP A 93 -16.55 -9.41 -1.45
CA ASP A 93 -15.18 -9.88 -1.21
C ASP A 93 -14.29 -9.70 -2.45
N HIS A 94 -14.82 -10.03 -3.63
CA HIS A 94 -14.11 -9.80 -4.88
C HIS A 94 -13.87 -8.30 -5.12
N ALA A 95 -14.85 -7.46 -4.79
CA ALA A 95 -14.72 -6.00 -4.91
C ALA A 95 -13.61 -5.46 -3.99
N TYR A 96 -13.51 -5.97 -2.75
CA TYR A 96 -12.41 -5.61 -1.85
C TYR A 96 -11.06 -6.01 -2.43
N ILE A 97 -10.93 -7.23 -2.93
CA ILE A 97 -9.68 -7.73 -3.53
C ILE A 97 -9.29 -6.85 -4.71
N SER A 98 -10.24 -6.46 -5.55
CA SER A 98 -9.97 -5.58 -6.69
C SER A 98 -9.44 -4.21 -6.25
N GLN A 99 -9.99 -3.65 -5.16
CA GLN A 99 -9.54 -2.36 -4.64
C GLN A 99 -8.13 -2.45 -4.04
N VAL A 100 -7.83 -3.49 -3.26
CA VAL A 100 -6.49 -3.63 -2.69
C VAL A 100 -5.47 -3.97 -3.78
N GLU A 101 -5.86 -4.69 -4.83
CA GLU A 101 -4.97 -4.96 -5.97
C GLU A 101 -4.61 -3.66 -6.71
N ALA A 102 -5.58 -2.79 -6.94
CA ALA A 102 -5.33 -1.48 -7.55
C ALA A 102 -4.38 -0.65 -6.67
N GLN A 103 -4.52 -0.75 -5.35
CA GLN A 103 -3.64 -0.05 -4.43
C GLN A 103 -2.22 -0.63 -4.45
N GLU A 104 -2.08 -1.95 -4.58
CA GLU A 104 -0.76 -2.60 -4.73
C GLU A 104 -0.06 -2.14 -6.01
N ASP A 105 -0.80 -1.94 -7.10
CA ASP A 105 -0.25 -1.37 -8.34
C ASP A 105 0.36 0.01 -8.10
N ARG A 106 -0.32 0.86 -7.32
CA ARG A 106 0.18 2.21 -7.00
C ARG A 106 1.45 2.16 -6.16
N VAL A 107 1.48 1.29 -5.14
CA VAL A 107 2.67 1.13 -4.28
C VAL A 107 3.84 0.63 -5.09
N LEU A 108 3.65 -0.42 -5.89
CA LEU A 108 4.70 -0.98 -6.73
C LEU A 108 5.24 0.06 -7.71
N GLY A 109 4.35 0.82 -8.35
CA GLY A 109 4.73 1.90 -9.26
C GLY A 109 5.52 2.99 -8.57
N ALA A 110 5.14 3.38 -7.35
CA ALA A 110 5.86 4.40 -6.59
C ALA A 110 7.28 3.96 -6.23
N PHE A 111 7.47 2.70 -5.81
CA PHE A 111 8.80 2.17 -5.50
C PHE A 111 9.67 2.06 -6.74
N LYS A 112 9.13 1.54 -7.84
CA LYS A 112 9.88 1.46 -9.12
C LYS A 112 10.28 2.84 -9.63
N ASN A 113 9.37 3.82 -9.53
CA ASN A 113 9.66 5.19 -9.94
C ASN A 113 10.75 5.82 -9.06
N ALA A 114 10.72 5.59 -7.75
CA ALA A 114 11.74 6.10 -6.84
C ALA A 114 13.13 5.56 -7.19
N ILE A 115 13.23 4.28 -7.55
CA ILE A 115 14.52 3.66 -7.95
C ILE A 115 15.10 4.34 -9.19
N VAL A 116 14.25 4.69 -10.16
CA VAL A 116 14.68 5.22 -11.45
C VAL A 116 14.92 6.73 -11.41
N SER A 117 14.07 7.48 -10.70
CA SER A 117 14.00 8.94 -10.85
C SER A 117 14.32 9.74 -9.59
N ASP A 118 14.45 9.12 -8.42
CA ASP A 118 14.75 9.91 -7.23
C ASP A 118 16.16 10.45 -7.27
N LYS A 119 16.33 11.69 -6.83
CA LYS A 119 17.62 12.37 -6.81
C LYS A 119 18.54 11.88 -5.70
N SER A 120 17.97 11.32 -4.62
CA SER A 120 18.71 10.82 -3.47
C SER A 120 19.16 9.38 -3.69
N GLU A 121 20.47 9.14 -3.58
CA GLU A 121 21.01 7.77 -3.64
C GLU A 121 20.45 6.92 -2.50
N ARG A 122 20.31 7.50 -1.30
CA ARG A 122 19.76 6.77 -0.14
C ARG A 122 18.32 6.35 -0.37
N VAL A 123 17.50 7.22 -0.97
CA VAL A 123 16.11 6.88 -1.30
C VAL A 123 16.08 5.74 -2.33
N ARG A 124 16.92 5.81 -3.36
CA ARG A 124 17.02 4.75 -4.36
C ARG A 124 17.42 3.41 -3.72
N GLU A 125 18.40 3.43 -2.81
CA GLU A 125 18.83 2.23 -2.09
C GLU A 125 17.70 1.62 -1.26
N LEU A 126 16.98 2.44 -0.49
CA LEU A 126 15.86 1.97 0.33
C LEU A 126 14.74 1.41 -0.53
N ALA A 127 14.41 2.08 -1.63
CA ALA A 127 13.39 1.61 -2.55
C ALA A 127 13.78 0.24 -3.15
N ARG A 128 15.06 0.05 -3.52
CA ARG A 128 15.56 -1.24 -4.00
C ARG A 128 15.50 -2.31 -2.92
N LEU A 129 15.77 -1.94 -1.68
CA LEU A 129 15.76 -2.87 -0.54
C LEU A 129 14.36 -3.46 -0.33
N TYR A 130 13.33 -2.63 -0.41
CA TYR A 130 11.96 -3.05 -0.17
C TYR A 130 11.22 -3.56 -1.41
N LEU A 131 11.75 -3.30 -2.61
CA LEU A 131 11.07 -3.69 -3.86
C LEU A 131 10.72 -5.17 -3.94
N PRO A 132 11.60 -6.13 -3.57
CA PRO A 132 11.23 -7.55 -3.63
C PRO A 132 10.02 -7.89 -2.77
N GLU A 133 9.91 -7.31 -1.58
CA GLU A 133 8.75 -7.52 -0.70
C GLU A 133 7.50 -6.87 -1.26
N VAL A 134 7.59 -5.64 -1.76
CA VAL A 134 6.49 -4.92 -2.40
C VAL A 134 6.00 -5.70 -3.63
N GLN A 135 6.91 -6.22 -4.43
CA GLN A 135 6.58 -7.05 -5.61
C GLN A 135 5.86 -8.33 -5.18
N ARG A 136 6.34 -9.00 -4.13
CA ARG A 136 5.74 -10.23 -3.63
C ARG A 136 4.30 -9.98 -3.14
N MET A 137 4.08 -8.90 -2.41
CA MET A 137 2.75 -8.53 -1.93
C MET A 137 1.80 -8.27 -3.11
N HIS A 138 2.27 -7.54 -4.11
CA HIS A 138 1.52 -7.28 -5.35
C HIS A 138 1.12 -8.59 -6.03
N ASP A 139 2.07 -9.49 -6.21
CA ASP A 139 1.84 -10.75 -6.92
C ASP A 139 0.88 -11.66 -6.16
N GLU A 140 0.97 -11.68 -4.82
CA GLU A 140 0.08 -12.47 -3.97
C GLU A 140 -1.36 -11.97 -4.06
N ILE A 141 -1.57 -10.67 -4.02
CA ILE A 141 -2.92 -10.08 -4.14
C ILE A 141 -3.47 -10.30 -5.55
N LYS A 142 -2.63 -10.20 -6.57
CA LYS A 142 -3.05 -10.49 -7.95
C LYS A 142 -3.51 -11.94 -8.10
N ALA A 143 -2.78 -12.89 -7.51
CA ALA A 143 -3.18 -14.30 -7.52
C ALA A 143 -4.51 -14.51 -6.77
N LEU A 144 -4.68 -13.85 -5.64
CA LEU A 144 -5.92 -13.89 -4.86
C LEU A 144 -7.11 -13.34 -5.66
N LYS A 145 -6.90 -12.25 -6.39
CA LYS A 145 -7.92 -11.66 -7.26
C LYS A 145 -8.34 -12.64 -8.36
N ASN A 146 -7.39 -13.34 -8.95
CA ASN A 146 -7.69 -14.33 -9.99
C ASN A 146 -8.54 -15.49 -9.44
N LEU A 147 -8.22 -15.99 -8.25
CA LEU A 147 -9.02 -17.02 -7.56
C LEU A 147 -10.42 -16.51 -7.26
N SER A 148 -10.54 -15.30 -6.74
CA SER A 148 -11.81 -14.68 -6.40
C SER A 148 -12.70 -14.48 -7.64
N SER A 149 -12.10 -14.15 -8.79
CA SER A 149 -12.81 -14.03 -10.06
C SER A 149 -13.46 -15.34 -10.47
N LEU A 150 -12.75 -16.47 -10.29
CA LEU A 150 -13.28 -17.79 -10.59
C LEU A 150 -14.45 -18.16 -9.68
N GLU A 151 -14.35 -17.84 -8.38
CA GLU A 151 -15.43 -18.06 -7.42
C GLU A 151 -16.68 -17.26 -7.76
N SER A 152 -16.51 -16.00 -8.18
CA SER A 152 -17.63 -15.13 -8.58
C SER A 152 -18.37 -15.66 -9.80
N ILE A 153 -17.67 -16.26 -10.74
CA ILE A 153 -18.28 -16.86 -11.95
C ILE A 153 -19.11 -18.09 -11.61
N LYS A 154 -18.68 -18.87 -10.61
CA LYS A 154 -19.38 -20.10 -10.20
C LYS A 154 -20.68 -19.84 -9.46
N ASN A 155 -20.81 -18.69 -8.88
CA ASN A 155 -21.99 -18.28 -8.08
C ASN A 155 -22.91 -17.40 -8.93
#